data_4ca34a6e950c2765c2e615f4b633604c
#
_entry.id   4ca34a6e950c2765c2e615f4b633604c
#
_cell.length_a   1.000
_cell.length_b   1.000
_cell.length_c   1.000
_cell.angle_alpha   90.00
_cell.angle_beta   90.00
_cell.angle_gamma   90.00
#
_symmetry.space_group_name_H-M   'P 1'
#
loop_
_entity.id
_entity.type
_entity.pdbx_description
1 polymer ?
#
loop_
_entity_poly.entity_id
_entity_poly.type
_entity_poly.pdbx_seq_one_letter_code
_entity_poly.pdbx_strand_id
1 'polypeptide(L)'
;MIKSFLFVLFLVVTAGVFGQQKANYELAERFRRITQVPLTKNSLEVHPRYINNTDCFWYSFRTSEGKNYYLVDPAKKAKRLLFDNAELLMKISEITRKGYNHKDLELDITFDPDGETIRFWFDRNDFTYNINTKELKLAEKQKGQTNYDP
;
A
#
# COMPACT_ATOMS: atom_id res chain seq x y z
N MET A 1 5.40 25.78 -69.80
CA MET A 1 6.33 25.54 -68.69
C MET A 1 5.68 25.74 -67.31
N ILE A 2 4.92 26.81 -67.04
CA ILE A 2 4.29 27.06 -65.72
C ILE A 2 3.29 25.98 -65.28
N LYS A 3 2.48 25.43 -66.20
CA LYS A 3 1.49 24.37 -65.89
C LYS A 3 2.12 23.07 -65.47
N SER A 4 3.27 22.70 -66.02
CA SER A 4 4.01 21.48 -65.62
C SER A 4 4.67 21.65 -64.29
N PHE A 5 5.12 22.86 -63.94
CA PHE A 5 5.72 23.14 -62.63
C PHE A 5 4.69 23.08 -61.49
N LEU A 6 3.47 23.55 -61.75
CA LEU A 6 2.37 23.47 -60.79
C LEU A 6 1.93 22.05 -60.49
N PHE A 7 1.96 21.18 -61.53
CA PHE A 7 1.58 19.78 -61.37
C PHE A 7 2.62 18.98 -60.54
N VAL A 8 3.90 19.25 -60.75
CA VAL A 8 4.99 18.62 -59.95
C VAL A 8 4.94 19.11 -58.48
N LEU A 9 4.66 20.39 -58.25
CA LEU A 9 4.51 20.95 -56.92
C LEU A 9 3.32 20.32 -56.14
N PHE A 10 2.19 20.09 -56.83
CA PHE A 10 1.03 19.42 -56.25
C PHE A 10 1.29 17.97 -55.90
N LEU A 11 2.11 17.26 -56.68
CA LEU A 11 2.47 15.84 -56.46
C LEU A 11 3.41 15.66 -55.27
N VAL A 12 4.29 16.66 -54.98
CA VAL A 12 5.20 16.64 -53.82
C VAL A 12 4.44 16.88 -52.50
N VAL A 13 3.40 17.74 -52.54
CA VAL A 13 2.59 18.03 -51.35
C VAL A 13 1.76 16.80 -50.91
N THR A 14 1.28 16.00 -51.88
CA THR A 14 0.47 14.79 -51.53
C THR A 14 1.31 13.63 -50.99
N ALA A 15 2.63 13.56 -51.26
CA ALA A 15 3.49 12.53 -50.72
C ALA A 15 3.82 12.73 -49.24
N GLY A 16 3.63 13.94 -48.68
CA GLY A 16 3.91 14.24 -47.28
C GLY A 16 2.82 13.82 -46.29
N VAL A 17 1.66 13.37 -46.74
CA VAL A 17 0.51 13.09 -45.85
C VAL A 17 0.44 11.66 -45.33
N PHE A 18 1.29 10.74 -45.81
CA PHE A 18 1.29 9.34 -45.39
C PHE A 18 2.17 9.02 -44.16
N GLY A 19 2.68 10.06 -43.50
CA GLY A 19 3.49 9.92 -42.29
C GLY A 19 2.69 9.82 -40.99
N GLN A 20 1.39 9.51 -41.02
CA GLN A 20 0.69 9.17 -39.78
C GLN A 20 1.23 7.85 -39.26
N GLN A 21 2.10 7.94 -38.28
CA GLN A 21 2.55 6.80 -37.52
C GLN A 21 1.32 6.03 -37.06
N LYS A 22 1.17 4.80 -37.55
CA LYS A 22 0.05 3.91 -37.21
C LYS A 22 0.00 3.83 -35.68
N ALA A 23 -1.01 4.42 -35.09
CA ALA A 23 -1.15 4.47 -33.63
C ALA A 23 -1.06 3.03 -33.12
N ASN A 24 -0.15 2.79 -32.15
CA ASN A 24 0.05 1.45 -31.62
C ASN A 24 -1.07 1.14 -30.62
N TYR A 25 -2.23 0.78 -31.16
CA TYR A 25 -3.41 0.44 -30.38
C TYR A 25 -3.19 -0.76 -29.47
N GLU A 26 -2.29 -1.67 -29.83
CA GLU A 26 -1.95 -2.82 -29.00
C GLU A 26 -1.21 -2.38 -27.71
N LEU A 27 -0.31 -1.41 -27.82
CA LEU A 27 0.37 -0.82 -26.69
C LEU A 27 -0.62 -0.04 -25.81
N ALA A 28 -1.49 0.74 -26.41
CA ALA A 28 -2.55 1.48 -25.69
C ALA A 28 -3.51 0.52 -24.95
N GLU A 29 -3.85 -0.62 -25.56
CA GLU A 29 -4.69 -1.65 -24.95
C GLU A 29 -3.98 -2.32 -23.76
N ARG A 30 -2.67 -2.57 -23.85
CA ARG A 30 -1.87 -3.06 -22.72
C ARG A 30 -1.87 -2.07 -21.57
N PHE A 31 -1.67 -0.78 -21.83
CA PHE A 31 -1.74 0.27 -20.80
C PHE A 31 -3.13 0.35 -20.17
N ARG A 32 -4.20 0.26 -20.96
CA ARG A 32 -5.57 0.24 -20.45
C ARG A 32 -5.82 -0.95 -19.52
N ARG A 33 -5.34 -2.15 -19.85
CA ARG A 33 -5.45 -3.33 -18.98
C ARG A 33 -4.66 -3.18 -17.68
N ILE A 34 -3.48 -2.60 -17.74
CA ILE A 34 -2.65 -2.35 -16.55
C ILE A 34 -3.34 -1.34 -15.62
N THR A 35 -3.99 -0.30 -16.16
CA THR A 35 -4.72 0.69 -15.36
C THR A 35 -6.08 0.17 -14.84
N GLN A 36 -6.64 -0.87 -15.45
CA GLN A 36 -7.87 -1.53 -14.96
C GLN A 36 -7.61 -2.60 -13.90
N VAL A 37 -6.37 -3.06 -13.74
CA VAL A 37 -6.01 -3.94 -12.64
C VAL A 37 -6.04 -3.12 -11.34
N PRO A 38 -6.71 -3.61 -10.28
CA PRO A 38 -6.87 -2.86 -9.00
C PRO A 38 -5.57 -2.55 -8.26
N LEU A 39 -4.41 -2.84 -8.84
CA LEU A 39 -3.07 -2.52 -8.33
C LEU A 39 -2.87 -1.02 -8.07
N THR A 40 -3.60 -0.14 -8.78
CA THR A 40 -3.46 1.31 -8.62
C THR A 40 -4.50 1.89 -7.67
N LYS A 41 -5.63 1.23 -7.46
CA LYS A 41 -6.76 1.81 -6.71
C LYS A 41 -6.49 1.97 -5.21
N ASN A 42 -5.55 1.19 -4.65
CA ASN A 42 -5.16 1.24 -3.24
C ASN A 42 -3.69 1.63 -3.01
N SER A 43 -2.87 1.75 -4.07
CA SER A 43 -1.44 1.98 -3.91
C SER A 43 -1.03 3.45 -3.84
N LEU A 44 -1.92 4.37 -4.23
CA LEU A 44 -1.65 5.81 -4.22
C LEU A 44 -2.39 6.55 -3.10
N GLU A 45 -3.32 5.89 -2.41
CA GLU A 45 -4.11 6.50 -1.34
C GLU A 45 -3.50 6.12 0.01
N VAL A 46 -3.12 7.14 0.77
CA VAL A 46 -2.58 7.00 2.12
C VAL A 46 -3.57 7.59 3.10
N HIS A 47 -4.03 6.77 4.05
CA HIS A 47 -4.93 7.19 5.13
C HIS A 47 -4.13 7.30 6.43
N PRO A 48 -3.65 8.51 6.80
CA PRO A 48 -2.91 8.69 8.05
C PRO A 48 -3.84 8.56 9.24
N ARG A 49 -3.38 7.83 10.27
CA ARG A 49 -4.05 7.72 11.57
C ARG A 49 -3.14 8.33 12.63
N TYR A 50 -3.58 9.41 13.26
CA TYR A 50 -2.82 10.11 14.29
C TYR A 50 -2.75 9.30 15.59
N ILE A 51 -1.62 9.41 16.28
CA ILE A 51 -1.36 8.70 17.53
C ILE A 51 -1.69 9.63 18.68
N ASN A 52 -2.77 9.32 19.38
CA ASN A 52 -3.26 10.12 20.52
C ASN A 52 -3.39 11.62 20.12
N ASN A 53 -2.98 12.52 21.00
CA ASN A 53 -2.98 13.97 20.74
C ASN A 53 -1.61 14.49 20.27
N THR A 54 -0.87 13.69 19.50
CA THR A 54 0.45 14.06 18.98
C THR A 54 0.38 14.32 17.46
N ASP A 55 1.40 14.98 16.91
CA ASP A 55 1.57 15.14 15.47
C ASP A 55 2.08 13.86 14.79
N CYS A 56 2.46 12.85 15.57
CA CYS A 56 2.88 11.56 15.04
C CYS A 56 1.68 10.82 14.46
N PHE A 57 1.90 10.17 13.34
CA PHE A 57 0.87 9.35 12.70
C PHE A 57 1.47 8.08 12.11
N TRP A 58 0.61 7.12 11.90
CA TRP A 58 0.96 5.91 11.16
C TRP A 58 0.02 5.71 9.98
N TYR A 59 0.48 4.95 9.01
CA TYR A 59 -0.31 4.53 7.87
C TYR A 59 0.15 3.18 7.36
N SER A 60 -0.72 2.49 6.64
CA SER A 60 -0.36 1.28 5.92
C SER A 60 -0.28 1.55 4.42
N PHE A 61 0.63 0.85 3.76
CA PHE A 61 0.81 0.93 2.33
C PHE A 61 1.05 -0.47 1.75
N ARG A 62 0.29 -0.82 0.71
CA ARG A 62 0.41 -2.12 0.06
C ARG A 62 1.46 -2.08 -1.04
N THR A 63 2.36 -3.03 -1.02
CA THR A 63 3.40 -3.25 -2.03
C THR A 63 3.23 -4.65 -2.66
N SER A 64 4.08 -5.01 -3.63
CA SER A 64 4.17 -6.37 -4.15
C SER A 64 4.58 -7.41 -3.09
N GLU A 65 5.24 -6.96 -2.02
CA GLU A 65 5.72 -7.80 -0.91
C GLU A 65 4.75 -7.86 0.27
N GLY A 66 3.55 -7.28 0.12
CA GLY A 66 2.53 -7.25 1.15
C GLY A 66 2.21 -5.84 1.66
N LYS A 67 1.49 -5.76 2.75
CA LYS A 67 1.07 -4.51 3.38
C LYS A 67 2.06 -4.12 4.47
N ASN A 68 2.75 -3.00 4.29
CA ASN A 68 3.70 -2.46 5.26
C ASN A 68 3.05 -1.36 6.09
N TYR A 69 3.52 -1.21 7.32
CA TYR A 69 3.02 -0.24 8.30
C TYR A 69 4.14 0.73 8.65
N TYR A 70 3.88 2.03 8.50
CA TYR A 70 4.86 3.10 8.68
C TYR A 70 4.46 4.03 9.82
N LEU A 71 5.42 4.39 10.64
CA LEU A 71 5.34 5.44 11.64
C LEU A 71 6.05 6.68 11.13
N VAL A 72 5.41 7.85 11.24
CA VAL A 72 5.96 9.15 10.87
C VAL A 72 5.97 10.06 12.08
N ASP A 73 7.14 10.63 12.36
CA ASP A 73 7.36 11.65 13.38
C ASP A 73 7.77 12.95 12.67
N PRO A 74 6.86 13.91 12.46
CA PRO A 74 7.15 15.15 11.76
C PRO A 74 8.17 16.03 12.50
N ALA A 75 8.15 16.02 13.84
CA ALA A 75 9.08 16.82 14.64
C ALA A 75 10.55 16.38 14.42
N LYS A 76 10.75 15.07 14.31
CA LYS A 76 12.08 14.48 14.01
C LYS A 76 12.35 14.35 12.52
N LYS A 77 11.39 14.72 11.65
CA LYS A 77 11.46 14.49 10.19
C LYS A 77 11.82 13.04 9.85
N ALA A 78 11.27 12.09 10.62
CA ALA A 78 11.59 10.67 10.55
C ALA A 78 10.40 9.84 10.07
N LYS A 79 10.71 8.88 9.19
CA LYS A 79 9.79 7.84 8.77
C LYS A 79 10.47 6.49 8.97
N ARG A 80 9.79 5.55 9.63
CA ARG A 80 10.30 4.19 9.82
C ARG A 80 9.18 3.16 9.68
N LEU A 81 9.54 1.91 9.50
CA LEU A 81 8.57 0.82 9.67
C LEU A 81 8.09 0.80 11.13
N LEU A 82 6.81 0.57 11.32
CA LEU A 82 6.22 0.40 12.64
C LEU A 82 6.72 -0.91 13.26
N PHE A 83 6.80 -1.96 12.46
CA PHE A 83 7.38 -3.26 12.75
C PHE A 83 7.81 -3.95 11.45
N ASP A 84 8.64 -4.98 11.55
CA ASP A 84 8.90 -5.92 10.47
C ASP A 84 7.83 -7.02 10.47
N ASN A 85 7.16 -7.20 9.35
CA ASN A 85 6.06 -8.18 9.23
C ASN A 85 6.51 -9.62 9.47
N ALA A 86 7.70 -9.98 8.99
CA ALA A 86 8.21 -11.35 9.15
C ALA A 86 8.60 -11.60 10.60
N GLU A 87 9.27 -10.64 11.25
CA GLU A 87 9.62 -10.73 12.68
C GLU A 87 8.38 -10.82 13.57
N LEU A 88 7.37 -9.98 13.31
CA LEU A 88 6.12 -9.98 14.07
C LEU A 88 5.38 -11.32 13.92
N LEU A 89 5.25 -11.82 12.68
CA LEU A 89 4.56 -13.09 12.43
C LEU A 89 5.32 -14.30 13.00
N MET A 90 6.66 -14.25 13.03
CA MET A 90 7.44 -15.28 13.70
C MET A 90 7.06 -15.37 15.18
N LYS A 91 7.00 -14.25 15.89
CA LYS A 91 6.58 -14.19 17.30
C LYS A 91 5.12 -14.63 17.49
N ILE A 92 4.22 -14.24 16.59
CA ILE A 92 2.83 -14.72 16.61
C ILE A 92 2.79 -16.24 16.41
N SER A 93 3.59 -16.78 15.48
CA SER A 93 3.68 -18.21 15.21
C SER A 93 4.18 -19.01 16.41
N GLU A 94 5.11 -18.45 17.17
CA GLU A 94 5.60 -19.07 18.41
C GLU A 94 4.50 -19.21 19.47
N ILE A 95 3.63 -18.19 19.58
CA ILE A 95 2.51 -18.19 20.53
C ILE A 95 1.38 -19.11 20.06
N THR A 96 0.97 -18.97 18.79
CA THR A 96 -0.21 -19.67 18.25
C THR A 96 0.08 -21.08 17.76
N ARG A 97 1.35 -21.44 17.58
CA ARG A 97 1.82 -22.70 16.99
C ARG A 97 1.32 -22.93 15.55
N LYS A 98 1.16 -21.83 14.79
CA LYS A 98 0.71 -21.85 13.39
C LYS A 98 1.70 -21.09 12.50
N GLY A 99 1.80 -21.51 11.24
CA GLY A 99 2.57 -20.80 10.21
C GLY A 99 1.71 -19.76 9.48
N TYR A 100 2.27 -18.58 9.23
CA TYR A 100 1.60 -17.50 8.50
C TYR A 100 2.49 -16.96 7.39
N ASN A 101 1.85 -16.42 6.34
CA ASN A 101 2.55 -15.75 5.26
C ASN A 101 2.59 -14.23 5.54
N HIS A 102 3.79 -13.66 5.58
CA HIS A 102 3.96 -12.23 5.86
C HIS A 102 3.36 -11.30 4.80
N LYS A 103 3.13 -11.79 3.58
CA LYS A 103 2.49 -11.01 2.50
C LYS A 103 0.99 -10.81 2.71
N ASP A 104 0.38 -11.69 3.48
CA ASP A 104 -1.07 -11.69 3.73
C ASP A 104 -1.42 -11.02 5.07
N LEU A 105 -0.41 -10.42 5.75
CA LEU A 105 -0.62 -9.76 7.03
C LEU A 105 -1.46 -8.49 6.87
N GLU A 106 -2.66 -8.52 7.44
CA GLU A 106 -3.54 -7.37 7.55
C GLU A 106 -3.95 -7.17 9.00
N LEU A 107 -3.56 -6.04 9.57
CA LEU A 107 -3.85 -5.69 10.95
C LEU A 107 -4.64 -4.38 11.02
N ASP A 108 -5.65 -4.37 11.87
CA ASP A 108 -6.25 -3.13 12.38
C ASP A 108 -5.61 -2.82 13.72
N ILE A 109 -4.88 -1.70 13.74
CA ILE A 109 -3.97 -1.34 14.82
C ILE A 109 -4.57 -0.19 15.63
N THR A 110 -4.56 -0.32 16.94
CA THR A 110 -4.87 0.75 17.89
C THR A 110 -3.66 1.00 18.78
N PHE A 111 -3.28 2.25 18.97
CA PHE A 111 -2.24 2.64 19.91
C PHE A 111 -2.78 2.81 21.31
N ASP A 112 -2.04 2.32 22.28
CA ASP A 112 -2.28 2.60 23.68
C ASP A 112 -1.92 4.07 24.02
N PRO A 113 -2.39 4.61 25.14
CA PRO A 113 -2.09 5.98 25.57
C PRO A 113 -0.60 6.30 25.72
N ASP A 114 0.25 5.29 25.92
CA ASP A 114 1.70 5.43 26.00
C ASP A 114 2.36 5.82 24.65
N GLY A 115 1.65 5.65 23.53
CA GLY A 115 2.16 5.92 22.20
C GLY A 115 3.25 4.97 21.69
N GLU A 116 3.55 3.92 22.47
CA GLU A 116 4.60 2.93 22.17
C GLU A 116 4.06 1.50 22.03
N THR A 117 2.92 1.23 22.65
CA THR A 117 2.27 -0.06 22.61
C THR A 117 1.12 -0.04 21.62
N ILE A 118 1.08 -1.03 20.73
CA ILE A 118 -0.02 -1.24 19.80
C ILE A 118 -0.80 -2.48 20.22
N ARG A 119 -2.12 -2.41 20.00
CA ARG A 119 -3.04 -3.54 20.12
C ARG A 119 -3.59 -3.89 18.76
N PHE A 120 -3.74 -5.17 18.51
CA PHE A 120 -4.37 -5.69 17.30
C PHE A 120 -4.94 -7.07 17.56
N TRP A 121 -5.98 -7.38 16.80
CA TRP A 121 -6.59 -8.70 16.77
C TRP A 121 -6.05 -9.49 15.57
N PHE A 122 -5.65 -10.74 15.78
CA PHE A 122 -5.17 -11.62 14.74
C PHE A 122 -5.40 -13.09 15.11
N ASP A 123 -5.92 -13.88 14.17
CA ASP A 123 -6.20 -15.31 14.32
C ASP A 123 -6.90 -15.66 15.65
N ARG A 124 -7.99 -14.94 15.99
CA ARG A 124 -8.82 -15.13 17.19
C ARG A 124 -8.13 -14.77 18.53
N ASN A 125 -7.04 -14.07 18.47
CA ASN A 125 -6.30 -13.63 19.65
C ASN A 125 -6.11 -12.13 19.63
N ASP A 126 -6.17 -11.52 20.81
CA ASP A 126 -5.79 -10.13 21.02
C ASP A 126 -4.33 -10.09 21.42
N PHE A 127 -3.57 -9.24 20.75
CA PHE A 127 -2.14 -9.04 20.99
C PHE A 127 -1.83 -7.62 21.40
N THR A 128 -0.83 -7.48 22.27
CA THR A 128 -0.13 -6.22 22.53
C THR A 128 1.31 -6.35 22.07
N TYR A 129 1.80 -5.32 21.37
CA TYR A 129 3.18 -5.29 20.87
C TYR A 129 3.80 -3.92 21.14
N ASN A 130 4.94 -3.89 21.83
CA ASN A 130 5.68 -2.66 22.04
C ASN A 130 6.64 -2.44 20.87
N ILE A 131 6.49 -1.29 20.19
CA ILE A 131 7.22 -0.95 18.94
C ILE A 131 8.70 -0.64 19.17
N ASN A 132 9.11 -0.35 20.41
CA ASN A 132 10.49 -0.03 20.74
C ASN A 132 11.24 -1.27 21.25
N THR A 133 10.65 -2.03 22.20
CA THR A 133 11.26 -3.25 22.74
C THR A 133 11.01 -4.47 21.87
N LYS A 134 10.07 -4.40 20.93
CA LYS A 134 9.62 -5.50 20.06
C LYS A 134 9.05 -6.68 20.84
N GLU A 135 8.57 -6.44 22.04
CA GLU A 135 7.95 -7.48 22.88
C GLU A 135 6.50 -7.69 22.45
N LEU A 136 6.13 -8.95 22.18
CA LEU A 136 4.76 -9.37 21.86
C LEU A 136 4.17 -10.17 23.02
N LYS A 137 2.94 -9.84 23.41
CA LYS A 137 2.19 -10.57 24.45
C LYS A 137 0.75 -10.81 23.98
N LEU A 138 0.15 -11.88 24.46
CA LEU A 138 -1.31 -12.01 24.42
C LEU A 138 -1.91 -10.96 25.34
N ALA A 139 -2.88 -10.18 24.84
CA ALA A 139 -3.63 -9.28 25.69
C ALA A 139 -4.48 -10.10 26.66
N GLU A 140 -4.47 -9.72 27.94
CA GLU A 140 -5.38 -10.31 28.91
C GLU A 140 -6.82 -9.99 28.50
N LYS A 141 -7.69 -11.00 28.40
CA LYS A 141 -9.11 -10.80 28.12
C LYS A 141 -9.67 -9.86 29.20
N GLN A 142 -10.02 -8.64 28.82
CA GLN A 142 -10.78 -7.76 29.70
C GLN A 142 -12.10 -8.47 30.02
N LYS A 143 -12.28 -8.87 31.29
CA LYS A 143 -13.55 -9.35 31.80
C LYS A 143 -14.57 -8.21 31.66
N GLY A 144 -15.36 -8.20 30.57
CA GLY A 144 -16.43 -7.21 30.42
C GLY A 144 -16.85 -6.84 29.00
N GLN A 145 -16.21 -7.32 27.95
CA GLN A 145 -16.75 -7.13 26.60
C GLN A 145 -17.58 -8.36 26.20
N THR A 146 -18.89 -8.23 26.42
CA THR A 146 -19.90 -9.11 25.83
C THR A 146 -19.75 -9.12 24.30
N ASN A 147 -19.54 -10.31 23.77
CA ASN A 147 -19.60 -10.60 22.36
C ASN A 147 -20.86 -10.00 21.74
N TYR A 148 -20.72 -9.08 20.81
CA TYR A 148 -21.76 -8.87 19.81
C TYR A 148 -21.69 -10.09 18.87
N ASP A 149 -22.55 -11.05 19.12
CA ASP A 149 -22.87 -12.11 18.17
C ASP A 149 -23.96 -11.54 17.22
N PRO A 150 -23.76 -11.61 15.89
CA PRO A 150 -24.69 -11.07 14.89
C PRO A 150 -25.97 -11.90 14.80
#